data_13b94b4a4fa373d8fca3d3f48e717d4c
#
_entry.id   13b94b4a4fa373d8fca3d3f48e717d4c
#
_cell.length_a   1.000
_cell.length_b   1.000
_cell.length_c   1.000
_cell.angle_alpha   90.00
_cell.angle_beta   90.00
_cell.angle_gamma   90.00
#
_symmetry.space_group_name_H-M   'P 1'
#
loop_
_entity.id
_entity.type
_entity.pdbx_description
1 polymer ?
#
loop_
_entity_poly.entity_id
_entity_poly.type
_entity_poly.pdbx_seq_one_letter_code
_entity_poly.pdbx_strand_id
1 'polypeptide(L)'
;MLIAEAEENQRFAQRLAENNNRIWTSSEAESYSKQISNLRNQFAKEMRDSDQVTTEIIQECQQLLQLFGIPYITAPSEAEAQCAELRSLHLVEGVVTDDGDTFLFDNDAKVYRNMFSQAKFVECYTTQRIQNQLGLDRHKLIDLAFLLGSDYTEGIVGIGPVNGVEIMAE
;
A
#
# COMPACT_ATOMS: atom_id res chain seq x y z
N MET A 1 -28.83 -3.02 -4.80
CA MET A 1 -27.95 -1.85 -4.81
C MET A 1 -26.99 -1.88 -5.99
N LEU A 2 -26.16 -2.91 -6.16
CA LEU A 2 -25.21 -3.04 -7.29
C LEU A 2 -25.83 -3.02 -8.70
N ILE A 3 -27.06 -3.55 -8.88
CA ILE A 3 -27.73 -3.60 -10.18
C ILE A 3 -28.21 -2.19 -10.60
N ALA A 4 -28.71 -1.39 -9.68
CA ALA A 4 -29.15 -0.03 -9.97
C ALA A 4 -27.98 0.89 -10.37
N GLU A 5 -26.84 0.67 -9.78
CA GLU A 5 -25.60 1.41 -10.03
C GLU A 5 -24.96 1.03 -11.39
N ALA A 6 -25.04 -0.26 -11.74
CA ALA A 6 -24.62 -0.74 -13.05
C ALA A 6 -25.50 -0.17 -14.18
N GLU A 7 -26.82 -0.04 -13.94
CA GLU A 7 -27.74 0.58 -14.90
C GLU A 7 -27.49 2.09 -15.04
N GLU A 8 -27.13 2.78 -13.96
CA GLU A 8 -26.80 4.21 -13.99
C GLU A 8 -25.49 4.47 -14.75
N ASN A 9 -24.48 3.64 -14.52
CA ASN A 9 -23.22 3.69 -15.26
C ASN A 9 -23.41 3.38 -16.76
N GLN A 10 -24.32 2.46 -17.09
CA GLN A 10 -24.65 2.13 -18.49
C GLN A 10 -25.38 3.28 -19.18
N ARG A 11 -26.32 3.94 -18.50
CA ARG A 11 -26.99 5.15 -18.99
C ARG A 11 -26.03 6.32 -19.17
N PHE A 12 -25.05 6.46 -18.27
CA PHE A 12 -24.00 7.49 -18.37
C PHE A 12 -23.10 7.23 -19.58
N ALA A 13 -22.67 5.99 -19.80
CA ALA A 13 -21.87 5.61 -20.98
C ALA A 13 -22.63 5.84 -22.29
N GLN A 14 -23.95 5.55 -22.32
CA GLN A 14 -24.80 5.82 -23.48
C GLN A 14 -24.89 7.32 -23.78
N ARG A 15 -25.09 8.17 -22.76
CA ARG A 15 -25.09 9.64 -22.92
C ARG A 15 -23.77 10.18 -23.42
N LEU A 16 -22.64 9.60 -22.99
CA LEU A 16 -21.31 9.96 -23.49
C LEU A 16 -21.16 9.59 -24.98
N ALA A 17 -21.67 8.43 -25.38
CA ALA A 17 -21.63 7.98 -26.78
C ALA A 17 -22.51 8.83 -27.70
N GLU A 18 -23.69 9.23 -27.24
CA GLU A 18 -24.63 10.12 -27.97
C GLU A 18 -24.09 11.54 -28.12
N ASN A 19 -23.24 12.01 -27.21
CA ASN A 19 -22.63 13.36 -27.23
C ASN A 19 -21.27 13.44 -27.96
N ASN A 20 -20.81 12.39 -28.60
CA ASN A 20 -19.50 12.34 -29.27
C ASN A 20 -19.30 13.39 -30.41
N ASN A 21 -20.38 14.07 -30.83
CA ASN A 21 -20.33 15.14 -31.83
C ASN A 21 -20.54 16.56 -31.25
N ARG A 22 -20.59 16.69 -29.92
CA ARG A 22 -20.81 18.00 -29.30
C ARG A 22 -19.46 18.68 -28.99
N ILE A 23 -19.29 19.90 -29.48
CA ILE A 23 -18.16 20.76 -29.08
C ILE A 23 -18.43 21.24 -27.65
N TRP A 24 -17.64 20.74 -26.69
CA TRP A 24 -17.74 21.11 -25.28
C TRP A 24 -17.21 22.51 -25.04
N THR A 25 -17.90 23.29 -24.23
CA THR A 25 -17.32 24.53 -23.69
C THR A 25 -16.28 24.16 -22.62
N SER A 26 -15.27 25.04 -22.43
CA SER A 26 -14.24 24.81 -21.39
C SER A 26 -14.83 24.56 -20.01
N SER A 27 -15.91 25.27 -19.66
CA SER A 27 -16.62 25.10 -18.38
C SER A 27 -17.31 23.75 -18.25
N GLU A 28 -17.91 23.23 -19.31
CA GLU A 28 -18.52 21.89 -19.31
C GLU A 28 -17.47 20.80 -19.17
N ALA A 29 -16.35 20.92 -19.89
CA ALA A 29 -15.24 19.98 -19.82
C ALA A 29 -14.62 19.91 -18.40
N GLU A 30 -14.43 21.05 -17.74
CA GLU A 30 -13.97 21.13 -16.36
C GLU A 30 -14.97 20.49 -15.37
N SER A 31 -16.27 20.75 -15.53
CA SER A 31 -17.31 20.16 -14.72
C SER A 31 -17.31 18.61 -14.81
N TYR A 32 -17.24 18.07 -16.03
CA TYR A 32 -17.19 16.63 -16.26
C TYR A 32 -15.90 16.00 -15.75
N SER A 33 -14.75 16.67 -15.92
CA SER A 33 -13.48 16.21 -15.37
C SER A 33 -13.53 16.08 -13.85
N LYS A 34 -14.16 17.06 -13.17
CA LYS A 34 -14.35 17.03 -11.72
C LYS A 34 -15.32 15.92 -11.29
N GLN A 35 -16.40 15.68 -12.04
CA GLN A 35 -17.33 14.58 -11.77
C GLN A 35 -16.65 13.21 -11.94
N ILE A 36 -15.88 13.03 -13.01
CA ILE A 36 -15.11 11.79 -13.24
C ILE A 36 -14.09 11.56 -12.12
N SER A 37 -13.40 12.61 -11.67
CA SER A 37 -12.47 12.53 -10.56
C SER A 37 -13.16 12.11 -9.26
N ASN A 38 -14.31 12.70 -8.95
CA ASN A 38 -15.10 12.36 -7.78
C ASN A 38 -15.61 10.90 -7.82
N LEU A 39 -16.12 10.45 -8.97
CA LEU A 39 -16.56 9.07 -9.16
C LEU A 39 -15.41 8.06 -9.00
N ARG A 40 -14.23 8.39 -9.54
CA ARG A 40 -13.02 7.55 -9.35
C ARG A 40 -12.61 7.45 -7.89
N ASN A 41 -12.68 8.57 -7.16
CA ASN A 41 -12.36 8.61 -5.72
C ASN A 41 -13.40 7.83 -4.90
N GLN A 42 -14.69 7.93 -5.24
CA GLN A 42 -15.75 7.15 -4.60
C GLN A 42 -15.56 5.66 -4.87
N PHE A 43 -15.34 5.27 -6.12
CA PHE A 43 -15.10 3.88 -6.51
C PHE A 43 -13.86 3.31 -5.80
N ALA A 44 -12.76 4.07 -5.74
CA ALA A 44 -11.56 3.66 -5.03
C ALA A 44 -11.78 3.54 -3.52
N LYS A 45 -12.68 4.34 -2.94
CA LYS A 45 -13.08 4.23 -1.54
C LYS A 45 -13.94 2.99 -1.30
N GLU A 46 -14.95 2.76 -2.13
CA GLU A 46 -15.83 1.59 -2.02
C GLU A 46 -15.07 0.26 -2.23
N MET A 47 -14.10 0.25 -3.16
CA MET A 47 -13.21 -0.90 -3.34
C MET A 47 -12.39 -1.17 -2.08
N ARG A 48 -11.80 -0.13 -1.46
CA ARG A 48 -11.07 -0.30 -0.19
C ARG A 48 -11.98 -0.75 0.96
N ASP A 49 -13.19 -0.20 1.03
CA ASP A 49 -14.17 -0.56 2.07
C ASP A 49 -14.71 -1.99 1.86
N SER A 50 -14.75 -2.47 0.60
CA SER A 50 -15.14 -3.86 0.25
C SER A 50 -14.05 -4.88 0.55
N ASP A 51 -12.78 -4.44 0.51
CA ASP A 51 -11.60 -5.29 0.78
C ASP A 51 -11.19 -5.26 2.28
N GLN A 52 -12.03 -4.70 3.16
CA GLN A 52 -11.73 -4.73 4.59
C GLN A 52 -11.68 -6.17 5.11
N VAL A 53 -10.52 -6.54 5.65
CA VAL A 53 -10.32 -7.81 6.32
C VAL A 53 -11.19 -7.86 7.59
N THR A 54 -12.21 -8.71 7.59
CA THR A 54 -13.11 -8.87 8.73
C THR A 54 -12.52 -9.83 9.77
N THR A 55 -13.02 -9.77 11.00
CA THR A 55 -12.63 -10.69 12.07
C THR A 55 -12.88 -12.15 11.68
N GLU A 56 -13.96 -12.42 10.93
CA GLU A 56 -14.30 -13.74 10.43
C GLU A 56 -13.23 -14.27 9.48
N ILE A 57 -12.76 -13.46 8.52
CA ILE A 57 -11.67 -13.82 7.59
C ILE A 57 -10.40 -14.14 8.37
N ILE A 58 -10.05 -13.36 9.38
CA ILE A 58 -8.88 -13.63 10.24
C ILE A 58 -9.01 -14.99 10.91
N GLN A 59 -10.18 -15.28 11.50
CA GLN A 59 -10.42 -16.56 12.16
C GLN A 59 -10.36 -17.75 11.21
N GLU A 60 -10.92 -17.61 10.01
CA GLU A 60 -10.85 -18.64 8.97
C GLU A 60 -9.41 -18.90 8.52
N CYS A 61 -8.61 -17.85 8.34
CA CYS A 61 -7.18 -17.97 8.03
C CYS A 61 -6.42 -18.67 9.16
N GLN A 62 -6.69 -18.32 10.42
CA GLN A 62 -6.07 -18.98 11.57
C GLN A 62 -6.43 -20.46 11.65
N GLN A 63 -7.70 -20.83 11.43
CA GLN A 63 -8.14 -22.22 11.37
C GLN A 63 -7.45 -22.97 10.23
N LEU A 64 -7.33 -22.36 9.05
CA LEU A 64 -6.65 -22.96 7.92
C LEU A 64 -5.17 -23.23 8.26
N LEU A 65 -4.47 -22.29 8.83
CA LEU A 65 -3.08 -22.45 9.27
C LEU A 65 -2.93 -23.60 10.27
N GLN A 66 -3.85 -23.69 11.24
CA GLN A 66 -3.88 -24.79 12.22
C GLN A 66 -4.06 -26.16 11.54
N LEU A 67 -4.98 -26.27 10.58
CA LEU A 67 -5.22 -27.51 9.84
C LEU A 67 -4.00 -27.96 9.02
N PHE A 68 -3.22 -27.02 8.50
CA PHE A 68 -1.98 -27.30 7.80
C PHE A 68 -0.77 -27.47 8.74
N GLY A 69 -0.94 -27.30 10.06
CA GLY A 69 0.16 -27.38 11.02
C GLY A 69 1.16 -26.22 10.90
N ILE A 70 0.75 -25.09 10.32
CA ILE A 70 1.57 -23.89 10.18
C ILE A 70 1.39 -23.03 11.44
N PRO A 71 2.47 -22.74 12.18
CA PRO A 71 2.37 -21.86 13.35
C PRO A 71 2.04 -20.43 12.95
N TYR A 72 1.24 -19.76 13.76
CA TYR A 72 0.95 -18.34 13.62
C TYR A 72 0.98 -17.63 14.97
N ILE A 73 1.18 -16.32 14.93
CA ILE A 73 1.17 -15.45 16.11
C ILE A 73 0.22 -14.29 15.82
N THR A 74 -0.61 -13.94 16.78
CA THR A 74 -1.38 -12.70 16.73
C THR A 74 -0.53 -11.57 17.30
N ALA A 75 -0.17 -10.60 16.46
CA ALA A 75 0.61 -9.45 16.90
C ALA A 75 -0.20 -8.61 17.92
N PRO A 76 0.43 -8.08 18.97
CA PRO A 76 -0.24 -7.20 19.93
C PRO A 76 -0.60 -5.82 19.33
N SER A 77 0.08 -5.41 18.27
CA SER A 77 -0.09 -4.18 17.52
C SER A 77 0.17 -4.46 16.04
N GLU A 78 1.19 -3.84 15.45
CA GLU A 78 1.57 -4.00 14.05
C GLU A 78 2.20 -5.36 13.75
N ALA A 79 1.74 -6.00 12.66
CA ALA A 79 2.28 -7.29 12.24
C ALA A 79 3.74 -7.17 11.79
N GLU A 80 4.10 -6.11 11.10
CA GLU A 80 5.44 -5.78 10.64
C GLU A 80 6.41 -5.61 11.81
N ALA A 81 5.97 -4.92 12.87
CA ALA A 81 6.77 -4.77 14.09
C ALA A 81 7.00 -6.12 14.79
N GLN A 82 5.97 -6.99 14.83
CA GLN A 82 6.11 -8.34 15.40
C GLN A 82 7.07 -9.20 14.56
N CYS A 83 6.99 -9.14 13.25
CA CYS A 83 7.92 -9.83 12.35
C CYS A 83 9.36 -9.34 12.53
N ALA A 84 9.55 -8.03 12.65
CA ALA A 84 10.84 -7.40 12.92
C ALA A 84 11.43 -7.86 14.25
N GLU A 85 10.62 -7.94 15.30
CA GLU A 85 11.03 -8.44 16.63
C GLU A 85 11.44 -9.91 16.58
N LEU A 86 10.66 -10.77 15.91
CA LEU A 86 11.02 -12.19 15.74
C LEU A 86 12.36 -12.36 15.02
N ARG A 87 12.64 -11.49 14.06
CA ARG A 87 13.90 -11.51 13.36
C ARG A 87 15.03 -10.98 14.22
N SER A 88 14.84 -9.90 14.98
CA SER A 88 15.85 -9.35 15.89
C SER A 88 16.27 -10.33 16.98
N LEU A 89 15.32 -11.19 17.40
CA LEU A 89 15.55 -12.29 18.33
C LEU A 89 16.17 -13.54 17.66
N HIS A 90 16.48 -13.48 16.37
CA HIS A 90 17.02 -14.59 15.57
C HIS A 90 16.13 -15.85 15.56
N LEU A 91 14.84 -15.69 15.74
CA LEU A 91 13.85 -16.77 15.66
C LEU A 91 13.44 -17.06 14.21
N VAL A 92 13.64 -16.09 13.33
CA VAL A 92 13.45 -16.20 11.89
C VAL A 92 14.62 -15.53 11.15
N GLU A 93 14.90 -15.95 9.90
CA GLU A 93 16.01 -15.41 9.12
C GLU A 93 15.66 -14.18 8.28
N GLY A 94 14.39 -13.95 8.04
CA GLY A 94 13.89 -12.83 7.25
C GLY A 94 12.39 -12.76 7.26
N VAL A 95 11.86 -11.68 6.72
CA VAL A 95 10.43 -11.38 6.64
C VAL A 95 9.98 -11.39 5.19
N VAL A 96 8.86 -12.04 4.89
CA VAL A 96 8.22 -12.01 3.57
C VAL A 96 7.07 -11.01 3.64
N THR A 97 7.25 -9.87 3.03
CA THR A 97 6.23 -8.82 2.95
C THR A 97 6.49 -7.91 1.75
N ASP A 98 5.44 -7.35 1.18
CA ASP A 98 5.54 -6.26 0.20
C ASP A 98 5.48 -4.87 0.86
N ASP A 99 5.29 -4.83 2.18
CA ASP A 99 5.31 -3.61 2.97
C ASP A 99 6.74 -3.18 3.31
N GLY A 100 7.00 -1.88 3.21
CA GLY A 100 8.28 -1.27 3.53
C GLY A 100 8.49 -0.96 5.01
N ASP A 101 7.42 -0.93 5.80
CA ASP A 101 7.48 -0.48 7.20
C ASP A 101 8.34 -1.40 8.09
N THR A 102 8.53 -2.65 7.70
CA THR A 102 9.45 -3.59 8.37
C THR A 102 10.86 -2.99 8.56
N PHE A 103 11.35 -2.17 7.59
CA PHE A 103 12.66 -1.52 7.71
C PHE A 103 12.72 -0.44 8.79
N LEU A 104 11.56 0.08 9.21
CA LEU A 104 11.47 1.08 10.28
C LEU A 104 11.57 0.44 11.67
N PHE A 105 11.27 -0.86 11.78
CA PHE A 105 11.24 -1.59 13.05
C PHE A 105 12.52 -2.39 13.33
N ASP A 106 13.30 -2.77 12.31
CA ASP A 106 14.48 -3.62 12.45
C ASP A 106 15.75 -2.96 11.89
N ASN A 107 16.80 -2.85 12.73
CA ASN A 107 18.10 -2.28 12.33
C ASN A 107 18.86 -3.12 11.30
N ASP A 108 18.58 -4.42 11.24
CA ASP A 108 19.26 -5.37 10.34
C ASP A 108 18.22 -6.16 9.53
N ALA A 109 17.16 -5.49 9.08
CA ALA A 109 16.06 -6.10 8.36
C ALA A 109 16.54 -6.83 7.10
N LYS A 110 15.94 -8.01 6.88
CA LYS A 110 16.07 -8.81 5.66
C LYS A 110 14.68 -9.14 5.17
N VAL A 111 14.26 -8.48 4.10
CA VAL A 111 12.91 -8.53 3.56
C VAL A 111 12.89 -9.14 2.18
N TYR A 112 12.00 -10.10 1.98
CA TYR A 112 11.74 -10.72 0.68
C TYR A 112 10.40 -10.18 0.14
N ARG A 113 10.46 -9.57 -1.04
CA ARG A 113 9.31 -8.97 -1.73
C ARG A 113 8.93 -9.78 -2.97
N ASN A 114 7.71 -9.57 -3.44
CA ASN A 114 7.16 -10.22 -4.63
C ASN A 114 7.11 -11.75 -4.54
N MET A 115 7.15 -12.34 -3.34
CA MET A 115 7.19 -13.80 -3.15
C MET A 115 6.02 -14.52 -3.83
N PHE A 116 4.85 -13.91 -3.82
CA PHE A 116 3.62 -14.48 -4.37
C PHE A 116 3.21 -13.87 -5.73
N SER A 117 4.07 -13.03 -6.31
CA SER A 117 3.81 -12.42 -7.61
C SER A 117 4.21 -13.36 -8.74
N GLN A 118 3.29 -13.70 -9.63
CA GLN A 118 3.59 -14.49 -10.83
C GLN A 118 4.32 -13.69 -11.92
N ALA A 119 4.25 -12.36 -11.87
CA ALA A 119 4.79 -11.45 -12.89
C ALA A 119 6.15 -10.87 -12.54
N LYS A 120 6.66 -11.09 -11.31
CA LYS A 120 7.88 -10.48 -10.80
C LYS A 120 8.80 -11.54 -10.19
N PHE A 121 10.09 -11.28 -10.23
CA PHE A 121 11.06 -12.06 -9.49
C PHE A 121 11.00 -11.73 -8.00
N VAL A 122 11.33 -12.72 -7.16
CA VAL A 122 11.53 -12.49 -5.72
C VAL A 122 12.75 -11.60 -5.54
N GLU A 123 12.58 -10.54 -4.78
CA GLU A 123 13.62 -9.57 -4.47
C GLU A 123 13.96 -9.66 -2.98
N CYS A 124 15.27 -9.59 -2.68
CA CYS A 124 15.75 -9.58 -1.30
C CYS A 124 16.41 -8.22 -1.00
N TYR A 125 15.84 -7.50 -0.07
CA TYR A 125 16.35 -6.24 0.43
C TYR A 125 16.90 -6.41 1.84
N THR A 126 18.01 -5.75 2.13
CA THR A 126 18.59 -5.71 3.49
C THR A 126 18.91 -4.29 3.87
N THR A 127 18.76 -3.95 5.16
CA THR A 127 19.15 -2.63 5.69
C THR A 127 20.58 -2.28 5.30
N GLN A 128 21.50 -3.24 5.36
CA GLN A 128 22.90 -3.03 4.96
C GLN A 128 23.06 -2.60 3.50
N ARG A 129 22.27 -3.19 2.58
CA ARG A 129 22.31 -2.77 1.16
C ARG A 129 21.71 -1.39 0.97
N ILE A 130 20.61 -1.08 1.65
CA ILE A 130 19.97 0.23 1.62
C ILE A 130 20.98 1.29 2.10
N GLN A 131 21.61 1.05 3.23
CA GLN A 131 22.62 1.95 3.78
C GLN A 131 23.81 2.14 2.83
N ASN A 132 24.31 1.06 2.23
CA ASN A 132 25.46 1.14 1.32
C ASN A 132 25.14 1.85 0.01
N GLN A 133 23.92 1.73 -0.50
CA GLN A 133 23.52 2.29 -1.80
C GLN A 133 22.92 3.70 -1.70
N LEU A 134 22.17 3.97 -0.64
CA LEU A 134 21.42 5.22 -0.47
C LEU A 134 21.95 6.09 0.68
N GLY A 135 22.85 5.58 1.51
CA GLY A 135 23.32 6.27 2.69
C GLY A 135 22.28 6.38 3.82
N LEU A 136 21.20 5.60 3.73
CA LEU A 136 20.08 5.64 4.66
C LEU A 136 20.20 4.50 5.67
N ASP A 137 20.50 4.83 6.92
CA ASP A 137 20.33 3.93 8.05
C ASP A 137 18.87 3.94 8.55
N ARG A 138 18.55 3.13 9.56
CA ARG A 138 17.18 3.06 10.09
C ARG A 138 16.65 4.41 10.59
N HIS A 139 17.49 5.24 11.23
CA HIS A 139 17.06 6.55 11.73
C HIS A 139 16.67 7.46 10.57
N LYS A 140 17.51 7.53 9.54
CA LYS A 140 17.20 8.28 8.32
C LYS A 140 15.98 7.74 7.58
N LEU A 141 15.73 6.42 7.60
CA LEU A 141 14.51 5.85 7.04
C LEU A 141 13.25 6.28 7.81
N ILE A 142 13.33 6.33 9.14
CA ILE A 142 12.23 6.85 9.96
C ILE A 142 11.99 8.34 9.68
N ASP A 143 13.04 9.15 9.62
CA ASP A 143 12.94 10.58 9.30
C ASP A 143 12.36 10.77 7.87
N LEU A 144 12.78 9.93 6.92
CA LEU A 144 12.24 9.92 5.57
C LEU A 144 10.74 9.58 5.54
N ALA A 145 10.29 8.62 6.36
CA ALA A 145 8.88 8.28 6.49
C ALA A 145 8.05 9.45 7.04
N PHE A 146 8.58 10.24 7.96
CA PHE A 146 7.95 11.48 8.42
C PHE A 146 7.87 12.55 7.32
N LEU A 147 8.87 12.65 6.46
CA LEU A 147 8.87 13.61 5.35
C LEU A 147 7.90 13.21 4.24
N LEU A 148 7.90 11.95 3.86
CA LEU A 148 7.08 11.44 2.74
C LEU A 148 5.63 11.20 3.12
N GLY A 149 5.37 10.91 4.38
CA GLY A 149 4.12 10.36 4.87
C GLY A 149 4.17 8.83 4.96
N SER A 150 3.36 8.30 5.86
CA SER A 150 3.16 6.88 6.12
C SER A 150 1.75 6.67 6.66
N ASP A 151 1.39 5.47 7.05
CA ASP A 151 0.11 5.19 7.70
C ASP A 151 -0.08 5.96 9.02
N TYR A 152 1.02 6.49 9.59
CA TYR A 152 1.03 7.21 10.87
C TYR A 152 1.15 8.74 10.72
N THR A 153 1.49 9.26 9.54
CA THR A 153 1.72 10.69 9.31
C THR A 153 1.43 11.09 7.87
N GLU A 154 0.88 12.30 7.69
CA GLU A 154 0.52 12.81 6.36
C GLU A 154 1.73 13.23 5.51
N GLY A 155 2.92 13.37 6.13
CA GLY A 155 4.11 13.86 5.47
C GLY A 155 4.07 15.35 5.14
N ILE A 156 5.01 15.81 4.33
CA ILE A 156 5.13 17.21 3.93
C ILE A 156 4.72 17.38 2.46
N VAL A 157 3.73 18.23 2.22
CA VAL A 157 3.23 18.52 0.87
C VAL A 157 4.35 19.03 -0.03
N GLY A 158 4.53 18.40 -1.18
CA GLY A 158 5.55 18.77 -2.17
C GLY A 158 6.89 18.03 -2.01
N ILE A 159 7.07 17.23 -0.95
CA ILE A 159 8.23 16.34 -0.81
C ILE A 159 7.84 14.94 -1.33
N GLY A 160 8.43 14.56 -2.46
CA GLY A 160 8.33 13.21 -3.02
C GLY A 160 9.57 12.36 -2.69
N PRO A 161 9.58 11.07 -3.07
CA PRO A 161 10.68 10.16 -2.74
C PRO A 161 12.06 10.66 -3.17
N VAL A 162 12.17 11.29 -4.34
CA VAL A 162 13.46 11.81 -4.85
C VAL A 162 13.97 12.92 -3.95
N ASN A 163 13.17 13.97 -3.75
CA ASN A 163 13.55 15.11 -2.91
C ASN A 163 13.77 14.68 -1.45
N GLY A 164 12.97 13.73 -0.94
CA GLY A 164 13.14 13.22 0.42
C GLY A 164 14.48 12.52 0.62
N VAL A 165 14.89 11.69 -0.33
CA VAL A 165 16.20 11.01 -0.27
C VAL A 165 17.36 12.01 -0.41
N GLU A 166 17.24 13.03 -1.26
CA GLU A 166 18.23 14.10 -1.40
C GLU A 166 18.41 14.88 -0.08
N ILE A 167 17.30 15.24 0.58
CA ILE A 167 17.34 15.92 1.90
C ILE A 167 18.02 15.05 2.96
N MET A 168 17.82 13.74 2.95
CA MET A 168 18.45 12.82 3.90
C MET A 168 19.92 12.56 3.60
N ALA A 169 20.40 12.84 2.39
CA ALA A 169 21.78 12.64 1.97
C ALA A 169 22.71 13.80 2.35
N GLU A 170 22.17 14.99 2.60
CA GLU A 170 22.90 16.17 3.09
C GLU A 170 23.18 16.08 4.59
#